data_3ef33064631acf301b7a35bc0299de8d
#
_entry.id   3ef33064631acf301b7a35bc0299de8d
#
_cell.length_a   1.000
_cell.length_b   1.000
_cell.length_c   1.000
_cell.angle_alpha   90.00
_cell.angle_beta   90.00
_cell.angle_gamma   90.00
#
_symmetry.space_group_name_H-M   'P 1'
#
loop_
_entity.id
_entity.type
_entity.pdbx_description
1 polymer ?
#
loop_
_entity_poly.entity_id
_entity_poly.type
_entity_poly.pdbx_seq_one_letter_code
_entity_poly.pdbx_strand_id
1 'polypeptide(L)'
;MPDTTGAVDRWGPAVYRLACAVTGSRSDADDVFQEVFLRYLRSDPQFTSEEHRKAWLLRVTINCAKKLHAAPWRRRTEPLSETLEAPSPEGEALWEELRRLPDKYRTVLHLYYYEDMTTEEIARLLDRSPATVRSQLMRGRDRLRVLLEEG
;
A
#
# COMPACT_ATOMS: atom_id res chain seq x y z
N MET A 1 9.56 25.31 3.87
CA MET A 1 9.94 24.11 3.15
C MET A 1 9.44 22.90 3.82
N PRO A 2 8.90 21.98 3.08
CA PRO A 2 8.50 20.73 3.71
C PRO A 2 9.74 20.01 4.21
N ASP A 3 9.58 19.33 5.33
CA ASP A 3 10.67 18.54 5.87
C ASP A 3 10.63 17.18 5.15
N THR A 4 11.09 17.17 3.92
CA THR A 4 11.00 15.96 3.10
C THR A 4 11.85 14.84 3.66
N THR A 5 13.05 15.19 4.17
CA THR A 5 13.92 14.17 4.74
C THR A 5 13.28 13.53 5.97
N GLY A 6 12.75 14.34 6.86
CA GLY A 6 12.08 13.82 8.04
C GLY A 6 10.85 13.01 7.70
N ALA A 7 10.08 13.46 6.71
CA ALA A 7 8.89 12.73 6.29
C ALA A 7 9.26 11.39 5.68
N VAL A 8 10.32 11.34 4.87
CA VAL A 8 10.77 10.07 4.29
C VAL A 8 11.22 9.12 5.38
N ASP A 9 12.00 9.61 6.33
CA ASP A 9 12.49 8.75 7.41
C ASP A 9 11.34 8.20 8.25
N ARG A 10 10.37 9.04 8.56
CA ARG A 10 9.30 8.61 9.44
C ARG A 10 8.23 7.81 8.72
N TRP A 11 7.81 8.28 7.55
CA TRP A 11 6.66 7.70 6.86
C TRP A 11 7.00 6.89 5.64
N GLY A 12 8.25 6.93 5.20
CA GLY A 12 8.68 6.18 4.03
C GLY A 12 8.38 4.70 4.11
N PRO A 13 8.72 4.04 5.24
CA PRO A 13 8.41 2.60 5.33
C PRO A 13 6.93 2.30 5.19
N ALA A 14 6.05 3.10 5.80
CA ALA A 14 4.61 2.88 5.69
C ALA A 14 4.12 3.09 4.25
N VAL A 15 4.62 4.13 3.59
CA VAL A 15 4.27 4.40 2.20
C VAL A 15 4.72 3.25 1.30
N TYR A 16 5.95 2.79 1.50
CA TYR A 16 6.48 1.70 0.67
C TYR A 16 5.70 0.41 0.89
N ARG A 17 5.42 0.07 2.14
CA ARG A 17 4.66 -1.14 2.45
C ARG A 17 3.27 -1.08 1.82
N LEU A 18 2.60 0.06 1.91
CA LEU A 18 1.29 0.20 1.31
C LEU A 18 1.38 0.12 -0.21
N ALA A 19 2.40 0.73 -0.79
CA ALA A 19 2.59 0.66 -2.24
C ALA A 19 2.78 -0.78 -2.68
N CYS A 20 3.54 -1.57 -1.92
CA CYS A 20 3.70 -3.00 -2.23
C CYS A 20 2.36 -3.72 -2.12
N ALA A 21 1.58 -3.42 -1.09
CA ALA A 21 0.30 -4.09 -0.88
C ALA A 21 -0.67 -3.79 -2.02
N VAL A 22 -0.72 -2.54 -2.47
CA VAL A 22 -1.68 -2.16 -3.50
C VAL A 22 -1.25 -2.66 -4.87
N THR A 23 0.04 -2.59 -5.18
CA THR A 23 0.50 -2.94 -6.52
C THR A 23 0.83 -4.43 -6.67
N GLY A 24 1.16 -5.09 -5.59
CA GLY A 24 1.59 -6.49 -5.66
C GLY A 24 2.97 -6.67 -6.26
N SER A 25 3.74 -5.59 -6.38
CA SER A 25 5.03 -5.63 -7.07
C SER A 25 5.98 -4.65 -6.43
N ARG A 26 7.17 -5.09 -6.08
CA ARG A 26 8.17 -4.19 -5.50
C ARG A 26 8.66 -3.17 -6.50
N SER A 27 8.75 -3.56 -7.76
CA SER A 27 9.17 -2.63 -8.81
C SER A 27 8.16 -1.50 -8.97
N ASP A 28 6.87 -1.84 -9.00
CA ASP A 28 5.83 -0.83 -9.08
C ASP A 28 5.78 0.01 -7.82
N ALA A 29 6.02 -0.62 -6.67
CA ALA A 29 6.03 0.10 -5.41
C ALA A 29 7.13 1.17 -5.37
N ASP A 30 8.29 0.89 -5.97
CA ASP A 30 9.33 1.90 -6.05
C ASP A 30 8.87 3.11 -6.83
N ASP A 31 8.19 2.90 -7.94
CA ASP A 31 7.70 4.00 -8.75
C ASP A 31 6.64 4.81 -7.99
N VAL A 32 5.76 4.12 -7.28
CA VAL A 32 4.74 4.78 -6.47
C VAL A 32 5.39 5.57 -5.35
N PHE A 33 6.36 4.98 -4.67
CA PHE A 33 7.06 5.63 -3.58
C PHE A 33 7.69 6.95 -4.05
N GLN A 34 8.38 6.91 -5.17
CA GLN A 34 9.02 8.10 -5.70
C GLN A 34 8.00 9.16 -6.04
N GLU A 35 6.91 8.77 -6.67
CA GLU A 35 5.88 9.73 -7.06
C GLU A 35 5.21 10.36 -5.85
N VAL A 36 4.97 9.59 -4.80
CA VAL A 36 4.35 10.11 -3.58
C VAL A 36 5.20 11.22 -2.98
N PHE A 37 6.49 10.98 -2.85
CA PHE A 37 7.36 11.97 -2.21
C PHE A 37 7.70 13.14 -3.14
N LEU A 38 7.65 12.94 -4.47
CA LEU A 38 7.73 14.06 -5.38
C LEU A 38 6.51 14.97 -5.26
N ARG A 39 5.33 14.39 -5.10
CA ARG A 39 4.13 15.18 -4.89
C ARG A 39 4.16 15.90 -3.56
N TYR A 40 4.70 15.25 -2.53
CA TYR A 40 4.87 15.86 -1.23
C TYR A 40 5.75 17.12 -1.37
N LEU A 41 6.86 16.97 -2.07
CA LEU A 41 7.78 18.07 -2.24
C LEU A 41 7.17 19.21 -3.05
N ARG A 42 6.48 18.89 -4.13
CA ARG A 42 5.91 19.92 -5.00
C ARG A 42 4.73 20.65 -4.38
N SER A 43 3.89 19.91 -3.64
CA SER A 43 2.67 20.51 -3.12
C SER A 43 2.89 21.30 -1.86
N ASP A 44 3.94 21.02 -1.13
CA ASP A 44 4.20 21.68 0.15
C ASP A 44 2.94 21.68 1.01
N PRO A 45 2.37 20.51 1.30
CA PRO A 45 1.09 20.46 1.99
C PRO A 45 1.23 20.92 3.44
N GLN A 46 0.14 21.47 3.96
CA GLN A 46 0.10 21.95 5.34
C GLN A 46 -0.70 20.96 6.17
N PHE A 47 -0.16 20.56 7.30
CA PHE A 47 -0.81 19.57 8.14
C PHE A 47 -1.07 20.11 9.53
N THR A 48 -2.18 19.69 10.13
CA THR A 48 -2.50 20.08 11.49
C THR A 48 -1.98 19.09 12.50
N SER A 49 -1.60 17.89 12.07
CA SER A 49 -1.10 16.87 12.98
C SER A 49 -0.37 15.81 12.17
N GLU A 50 0.33 14.91 12.88
CA GLU A 50 0.98 13.80 12.22
C GLU A 50 -0.04 12.81 11.67
N GLU A 51 -1.19 12.68 12.30
CA GLU A 51 -2.25 11.84 11.75
C GLU A 51 -2.75 12.40 10.43
N HIS A 52 -2.87 13.72 10.32
CA HIS A 52 -3.26 14.36 9.07
C HIS A 52 -2.21 14.10 7.99
N ARG A 53 -0.94 14.20 8.35
CA ARG A 53 0.16 13.93 7.41
C ARG A 53 0.14 12.49 6.94
N LYS A 54 -0.05 11.57 7.86
CA LYS A 54 -0.13 10.15 7.53
C LYS A 54 -1.30 9.88 6.58
N ALA A 55 -2.47 10.43 6.89
CA ALA A 55 -3.65 10.23 6.04
C ALA A 55 -3.41 10.75 4.62
N TRP A 56 -2.77 11.91 4.50
CA TRP A 56 -2.45 12.48 3.20
C TRP A 56 -1.51 11.57 2.41
N LEU A 57 -0.46 11.10 3.08
CA LEU A 57 0.53 10.24 2.42
C LEU A 57 -0.09 8.92 1.97
N LEU A 58 -0.91 8.31 2.82
CA LEU A 58 -1.54 7.05 2.45
C LEU A 58 -2.54 7.24 1.31
N ARG A 59 -3.28 8.33 1.31
CA ARG A 59 -4.23 8.60 0.24
C ARG A 59 -3.51 8.84 -1.09
N VAL A 60 -2.44 9.60 -1.06
CA VAL A 60 -1.67 9.84 -2.28
C VAL A 60 -1.05 8.54 -2.78
N THR A 61 -0.62 7.67 -1.86
CA THR A 61 -0.09 6.36 -2.24
C THR A 61 -1.14 5.55 -3.01
N ILE A 62 -2.37 5.50 -2.49
CA ILE A 62 -3.46 4.78 -3.14
C ILE A 62 -3.73 5.39 -4.53
N ASN A 63 -3.79 6.71 -4.60
CA ASN A 63 -4.09 7.38 -5.86
C ASN A 63 -3.00 7.17 -6.90
N CYS A 64 -1.74 7.23 -6.48
CA CYS A 64 -0.62 6.99 -7.39
C CYS A 64 -0.63 5.55 -7.89
N ALA A 65 -0.94 4.60 -7.02
CA ALA A 65 -0.99 3.20 -7.42
C ALA A 65 -2.11 2.96 -8.43
N LYS A 66 -3.25 3.60 -8.23
CA LYS A 66 -4.36 3.47 -9.19
C LYS A 66 -3.97 4.00 -10.56
N LYS A 67 -3.31 5.15 -10.58
CA LYS A 67 -2.87 5.71 -11.84
C LYS A 67 -1.87 4.81 -12.55
N LEU A 68 -0.96 4.23 -11.82
CA LEU A 68 0.01 3.33 -12.40
C LEU A 68 -0.67 2.13 -13.04
N HIS A 69 -1.64 1.55 -12.34
CA HIS A 69 -2.33 0.37 -12.85
C HIS A 69 -3.22 0.70 -14.05
N ALA A 70 -3.65 1.93 -14.18
CA ALA A 70 -4.49 2.32 -15.29
C ALA A 70 -3.70 2.51 -16.58
N ALA A 71 -2.38 2.63 -16.50
CA ALA A 71 -1.57 2.86 -17.69
C ALA A 71 -1.45 1.58 -18.51
N PRO A 72 -1.90 1.57 -19.76
CA PRO A 72 -1.92 0.33 -20.53
C PRO A 72 -0.57 -0.33 -20.72
N TRP A 73 0.49 0.49 -20.85
CA TRP A 73 1.80 -0.08 -21.08
C TRP A 73 2.30 -0.85 -19.87
N ARG A 74 1.84 -0.49 -18.68
CA ARG A 74 2.26 -1.18 -17.48
C ARG A 74 1.73 -2.58 -17.42
N ARG A 75 0.54 -2.80 -17.93
CA ARG A 75 -0.05 -4.12 -17.82
C ARG A 75 0.69 -5.17 -18.59
N ARG A 76 1.43 -4.76 -19.60
CA ARG A 76 2.16 -5.71 -20.40
C ARG A 76 3.56 -5.91 -19.95
N THR A 77 4.04 -5.14 -18.99
CA THR A 77 5.38 -5.25 -18.53
C THR A 77 5.45 -6.24 -17.42
N GLU A 78 6.20 -7.30 -17.60
CA GLU A 78 6.38 -8.24 -16.55
C GLU A 78 7.34 -7.72 -15.59
N PRO A 79 7.06 -7.84 -14.36
CA PRO A 79 8.02 -7.39 -13.34
C PRO A 79 9.16 -8.31 -13.36
N LEU A 80 10.25 -7.81 -13.73
CA LEU A 80 11.31 -8.62 -13.86
C LEU A 80 11.94 -8.98 -12.68
N SER A 81 12.30 -8.39 -11.80
CA SER A 81 12.99 -8.89 -10.78
C SER A 81 12.86 -8.19 -9.75
N GLU A 82 13.04 -8.63 -8.83
CA GLU A 82 13.02 -8.18 -7.75
C GLU A 82 14.21 -7.99 -7.18
N THR A 83 14.99 -7.28 -7.57
CA THR A 83 16.23 -6.97 -6.99
C THR A 83 16.11 -6.10 -5.83
N LEU A 84 14.95 -5.67 -5.46
CA LEU A 84 14.85 -4.80 -4.35
C LEU A 84 15.09 -5.49 -3.08
N GLU A 85 15.48 -4.74 -2.04
CA GLU A 85 15.75 -5.30 -0.80
C GLU A 85 14.52 -5.87 -0.23
N ALA A 86 14.60 -7.03 0.27
CA ALA A 86 13.47 -7.68 0.88
C ALA A 86 13.13 -7.00 2.18
N PRO A 87 11.89 -6.99 2.55
CA PRO A 87 11.51 -6.57 3.90
C PRO A 87 12.09 -7.52 4.92
N SER A 88 11.74 -7.36 6.16
CA SER A 88 12.24 -8.23 7.21
C SER A 88 11.91 -9.68 6.87
N PRO A 89 12.66 -10.61 7.41
CA PRO A 89 12.38 -12.01 7.12
C PRO A 89 10.94 -12.43 7.37
N GLU A 90 10.34 -11.92 8.42
CA GLU A 90 8.95 -12.26 8.67
C GLU A 90 8.05 -11.70 7.60
N GLY A 91 8.29 -10.47 7.21
CA GLY A 91 7.49 -9.85 6.18
C GLY A 91 7.63 -10.55 4.85
N GLU A 92 8.84 -11.02 4.57
CA GLU A 92 9.07 -11.70 3.33
C GLU A 92 8.41 -13.06 3.30
N ALA A 93 8.39 -13.76 4.41
CA ALA A 93 7.77 -15.06 4.46
C ALA A 93 6.28 -14.98 4.14
N LEU A 94 5.61 -13.93 4.57
CA LEU A 94 4.20 -13.79 4.31
C LEU A 94 3.94 -13.12 2.97
N TRP A 95 4.89 -12.37 2.47
CA TRP A 95 4.72 -11.60 1.25
C TRP A 95 4.37 -12.47 0.05
N GLU A 96 4.97 -13.66 -0.05
CA GLU A 96 4.71 -14.54 -1.17
C GLU A 96 3.24 -14.95 -1.24
N GLU A 97 2.62 -15.21 -0.10
CA GLU A 97 1.21 -15.53 -0.08
C GLU A 97 0.36 -14.30 -0.31
N LEU A 98 0.73 -13.18 0.29
CA LEU A 98 -0.05 -11.96 0.14
C LEU A 98 -0.10 -11.50 -1.30
N ARG A 99 1.01 -11.58 -2.02
CA ARG A 99 1.03 -11.09 -3.39
C ARG A 99 0.16 -11.93 -4.33
N ARG A 100 -0.22 -13.12 -3.90
CA ARG A 100 -1.09 -13.98 -4.70
C ARG A 100 -2.56 -13.64 -4.50
N LEU A 101 -2.88 -12.82 -3.54
CA LEU A 101 -4.25 -12.40 -3.32
C LEU A 101 -4.63 -11.30 -4.29
N PRO A 102 -5.90 -11.21 -4.68
CA PRO A 102 -6.36 -10.03 -5.44
C PRO A 102 -6.06 -8.74 -4.68
N ASP A 103 -5.81 -7.67 -5.42
CA ASP A 103 -5.42 -6.40 -4.84
C ASP A 103 -6.39 -5.92 -3.77
N LYS A 104 -7.68 -6.09 -3.99
CA LYS A 104 -8.69 -5.57 -3.06
C LYS A 104 -8.58 -6.23 -1.70
N TYR A 105 -8.23 -7.51 -1.65
CA TYR A 105 -8.09 -8.20 -0.38
C TYR A 105 -6.76 -7.89 0.27
N ARG A 106 -5.70 -7.88 -0.51
CA ARG A 106 -4.37 -7.60 0.01
C ARG A 106 -4.30 -6.20 0.62
N THR A 107 -4.92 -5.23 -0.05
CA THR A 107 -4.89 -3.85 0.42
C THR A 107 -5.63 -3.70 1.76
N VAL A 108 -6.83 -4.23 1.89
CA VAL A 108 -7.56 -4.06 3.15
C VAL A 108 -6.88 -4.82 4.29
N LEU A 109 -6.31 -6.00 4.01
CA LEU A 109 -5.59 -6.74 5.03
C LEU A 109 -4.39 -5.94 5.52
N HIS A 110 -3.65 -5.34 4.60
CA HIS A 110 -2.51 -4.53 4.96
C HIS A 110 -2.91 -3.35 5.84
N LEU A 111 -3.93 -2.62 5.43
CA LEU A 111 -4.34 -1.44 6.16
C LEU A 111 -4.85 -1.79 7.56
N TYR A 112 -5.54 -2.90 7.68
CA TYR A 112 -6.10 -3.29 8.96
C TYR A 112 -5.03 -3.83 9.91
N TYR A 113 -4.16 -4.72 9.43
CA TYR A 113 -3.22 -5.41 10.30
C TYR A 113 -1.87 -4.72 10.44
N TYR A 114 -1.40 -4.02 9.41
CA TYR A 114 -0.10 -3.37 9.51
C TYR A 114 -0.20 -1.89 9.81
N GLU A 115 -1.26 -1.23 9.35
CA GLU A 115 -1.38 0.20 9.58
C GLU A 115 -2.37 0.51 10.70
N ASP A 116 -2.92 -0.52 11.35
CA ASP A 116 -3.80 -0.37 12.51
C ASP A 116 -5.02 0.52 12.23
N MET A 117 -5.57 0.42 11.04
CA MET A 117 -6.72 1.24 10.69
C MET A 117 -8.01 0.52 10.99
N THR A 118 -9.00 1.26 11.44
CA THR A 118 -10.34 0.70 11.64
C THR A 118 -11.02 0.50 10.29
N THR A 119 -12.11 -0.31 10.27
CA THR A 119 -12.87 -0.51 9.05
C THR A 119 -13.39 0.80 8.51
N GLU A 120 -13.79 1.71 9.39
CA GLU A 120 -14.30 3.02 8.96
C GLU A 120 -13.21 3.87 8.33
N GLU A 121 -12.02 3.83 8.91
CA GLU A 121 -10.89 4.57 8.35
C GLU A 121 -10.49 4.02 6.98
N ILE A 122 -10.46 2.69 6.86
CA ILE A 122 -10.12 2.06 5.59
C ILE A 122 -11.18 2.42 4.54
N ALA A 123 -12.45 2.40 4.93
CA ALA A 123 -13.54 2.73 4.02
C ALA A 123 -13.38 4.14 3.46
N ARG A 124 -13.04 5.08 4.34
CA ARG A 124 -12.81 6.46 3.88
C ARG A 124 -11.59 6.57 2.97
N LEU A 125 -10.52 5.87 3.33
CA LEU A 125 -9.30 5.96 2.54
C LEU A 125 -9.50 5.36 1.15
N LEU A 126 -10.21 4.25 1.06
CA LEU A 126 -10.39 3.55 -0.21
C LEU A 126 -11.66 3.95 -0.94
N ASP A 127 -12.46 4.83 -0.35
CA ASP A 127 -13.71 5.29 -0.92
C ASP A 127 -14.68 4.13 -1.14
N ARG A 128 -14.86 3.34 -0.10
CA ARG A 128 -15.75 2.18 -0.11
C ARG A 128 -16.63 2.22 1.13
N SER A 129 -17.72 1.46 1.14
CA SER A 129 -18.56 1.40 2.33
C SER A 129 -17.89 0.54 3.40
N PRO A 130 -18.14 0.81 4.67
CA PRO A 130 -17.59 -0.06 5.73
C PRO A 130 -18.05 -1.51 5.60
N ALA A 131 -19.25 -1.74 5.12
CA ALA A 131 -19.73 -3.12 4.92
C ALA A 131 -18.89 -3.83 3.86
N THR A 132 -18.53 -3.14 2.80
CA THR A 132 -17.66 -3.69 1.77
C THR A 132 -16.29 -4.02 2.35
N VAL A 133 -15.74 -3.13 3.16
CA VAL A 133 -14.43 -3.36 3.77
C VAL A 133 -14.47 -4.58 4.68
N ARG A 134 -15.52 -4.71 5.51
CA ARG A 134 -15.65 -5.87 6.38
C ARG A 134 -15.73 -7.17 5.60
N SER A 135 -16.50 -7.16 4.51
CA SER A 135 -16.63 -8.32 3.65
C SER A 135 -15.30 -8.67 3.01
N GLN A 136 -14.57 -7.67 2.55
CA GLN A 136 -13.26 -7.89 1.94
C GLN A 136 -12.26 -8.42 2.95
N LEU A 137 -12.30 -7.94 4.19
CA LEU A 137 -11.43 -8.46 5.23
C LEU A 137 -11.72 -9.94 5.49
N MET A 138 -13.00 -10.29 5.60
CA MET A 138 -13.37 -11.66 5.87
C MET A 138 -12.94 -12.58 4.72
N ARG A 139 -13.25 -12.19 3.50
CA ARG A 139 -12.89 -13.02 2.34
C ARG A 139 -11.38 -13.08 2.14
N GLY A 140 -10.70 -11.97 2.40
CA GLY A 140 -9.25 -11.94 2.29
C GLY A 140 -8.60 -12.87 3.29
N ARG A 141 -9.08 -12.87 4.53
CA ARG A 141 -8.56 -13.78 5.55
C ARG A 141 -8.78 -15.24 5.16
N ASP A 142 -9.96 -15.55 4.62
CA ASP A 142 -10.25 -16.93 4.23
C ASP A 142 -9.33 -17.38 3.10
N ARG A 143 -9.12 -16.54 2.12
CA ARG A 143 -8.24 -16.88 1.00
C ARG A 143 -6.80 -17.00 1.45
N LEU A 144 -6.36 -16.12 2.33
CA LEU A 144 -5.00 -16.19 2.83
C LEU A 144 -4.78 -17.48 3.61
N ARG A 145 -5.77 -17.87 4.42
CA ARG A 145 -5.66 -19.11 5.16
C ARG A 145 -5.46 -20.30 4.23
N VAL A 146 -6.23 -20.33 3.13
CA VAL A 146 -6.08 -21.43 2.16
C VAL A 146 -4.68 -21.43 1.56
N LEU A 147 -4.16 -20.26 1.19
CA LEU A 147 -2.82 -20.19 0.62
C LEU A 147 -1.76 -20.66 1.60
N LEU A 148 -1.92 -20.30 2.87
CA LEU A 148 -0.95 -20.72 3.88
C LEU A 148 -1.01 -22.23 4.14
N GLU A 149 -2.20 -22.81 4.06
CA GLU A 149 -2.33 -24.24 4.25
C GLU A 149 -1.76 -25.04 3.08
N GLU A 150 -1.82 -24.48 1.89
CA GLU A 150 -1.26 -25.15 0.72
C GLU A 150 0.26 -25.10 0.70
N GLY A 151 0.80 -24.06 1.25
CA GLY A 151 2.22 -23.89 1.29
C GLY A 151 2.83 -24.61 2.44
#